data_714d0026b799d41a631b775f3f8102e9
#
_entry.id   714d0026b799d41a631b775f3f8102e9
#
_cell.length_a   1.000
_cell.length_b   1.000
_cell.length_c   1.000
_cell.angle_alpha   90.00
_cell.angle_beta   90.00
_cell.angle_gamma   90.00
#
_symmetry.space_group_name_H-M   'P 1'
#
loop_
_entity.id
_entity.type
_entity.pdbx_description
1 polymer ?
#
loop_
_entity_poly.entity_id
_entity_poly.type
_entity_poly.pdbx_seq_one_letter_code
_entity_poly.pdbx_strand_id
1 'polypeptide(L)'
;GSGQILLRTVFLSLDPYMRGRMSDAASYSAPVGIDQTIEGGPISRVVDSQHKGYQPGDWVLSGNGWQDYAVSDGSGLINLGAQAEHPSYSLGVLGMPGFTGYMGLLDIGAPKAGETLVVAAATGAVGSVVGQVAKLKGCRVVGIAGGAEKCRYAVQHYGFDVCLDHRAADLAQQLAA
;
A
#
# COMPACT_ATOMS: atom_id res chain seq x y z
N GLY A 1 14.30 27.24 -8.89
CA GLY A 1 14.01 28.62 -8.48
C GLY A 1 13.80 28.74 -6.98
N SER A 2 13.62 29.96 -6.46
CA SER A 2 13.41 30.20 -5.03
C SER A 2 12.21 29.41 -4.50
N GLY A 3 12.39 28.69 -3.37
CA GLY A 3 11.37 27.87 -2.74
C GLY A 3 11.10 26.53 -3.43
N GLN A 4 11.83 26.18 -4.50
CA GLN A 4 11.65 24.94 -5.22
C GLN A 4 12.59 23.83 -4.72
N ILE A 5 12.16 22.60 -4.92
CA ILE A 5 12.85 21.37 -4.54
C ILE A 5 12.90 20.47 -5.77
N LEU A 6 14.08 19.97 -6.10
CA LEU A 6 14.26 18.95 -7.13
C LEU A 6 14.21 17.56 -6.47
N LEU A 7 13.30 16.75 -6.90
CA LEU A 7 13.07 15.38 -6.40
C LEU A 7 13.49 14.36 -7.45
N ARG A 8 14.11 13.26 -7.00
CA ARG A 8 14.34 12.07 -7.80
C ARG A 8 13.55 10.93 -7.21
N THR A 9 12.66 10.33 -7.98
CA THR A 9 11.89 9.15 -7.59
C THR A 9 12.82 7.95 -7.39
N VAL A 10 12.65 7.24 -6.29
CA VAL A 10 13.40 6.02 -5.95
C VAL A 10 12.48 4.82 -5.84
N PHE A 11 11.30 5.00 -5.22
CA PHE A 11 10.30 3.95 -5.09
C PHE A 11 8.94 4.46 -5.58
N LEU A 12 8.23 3.58 -6.29
CA LEU A 12 6.88 3.82 -6.75
C LEU A 12 6.03 2.58 -6.46
N SER A 13 4.89 2.77 -5.78
CA SER A 13 3.90 1.71 -5.60
C SER A 13 2.99 1.64 -6.83
N LEU A 14 2.66 0.43 -7.25
CA LEU A 14 1.66 0.16 -8.29
C LEU A 14 0.35 -0.26 -7.61
N ASP A 15 -0.52 0.71 -7.40
CA ASP A 15 -1.77 0.49 -6.68
C ASP A 15 -2.95 0.24 -7.64
N PRO A 16 -3.91 -0.62 -7.28
CA PRO A 16 -5.01 -1.01 -8.16
C PRO A 16 -5.82 0.17 -8.74
N TYR A 17 -6.00 1.25 -7.97
CA TYR A 17 -6.75 2.42 -8.43
C TYR A 17 -6.12 3.08 -9.66
N MET A 18 -4.81 3.01 -9.82
CA MET A 18 -4.08 3.60 -10.95
C MET A 18 -4.53 2.98 -12.28
N ARG A 19 -4.90 1.68 -12.27
CA ARG A 19 -5.45 1.03 -13.48
C ARG A 19 -6.77 1.65 -13.90
N GLY A 20 -7.61 2.06 -12.95
CA GLY A 20 -8.85 2.77 -13.24
C GLY A 20 -8.61 4.15 -13.87
N ARG A 21 -7.50 4.81 -13.53
CA ARG A 21 -7.11 6.09 -14.13
C ARG A 21 -6.68 6.00 -15.60
N MET A 22 -6.35 4.82 -16.08
CA MET A 22 -5.94 4.55 -17.47
C MET A 22 -7.13 4.18 -18.36
N SER A 23 -8.38 4.35 -17.91
CA SER A 23 -9.59 3.96 -18.61
C SER A 23 -10.61 5.10 -18.60
N ASP A 24 -11.28 5.31 -19.73
CA ASP A 24 -12.37 6.30 -19.87
C ASP A 24 -13.69 5.82 -19.24
N ALA A 25 -13.71 4.64 -18.61
CA ALA A 25 -14.89 4.14 -17.91
C ALA A 25 -15.26 5.05 -16.73
N ALA A 26 -16.55 5.14 -16.43
CA ALA A 26 -17.05 5.92 -15.29
C ALA A 26 -16.38 5.45 -13.99
N SER A 27 -15.81 6.38 -13.24
CA SER A 27 -15.11 6.15 -11.98
C SER A 27 -15.34 7.32 -11.03
N TYR A 28 -14.95 7.17 -9.77
CA TYR A 28 -15.01 8.24 -8.76
C TYR A 28 -14.06 9.42 -9.04
N SER A 29 -13.21 9.32 -10.05
CA SER A 29 -12.30 10.38 -10.46
C SER A 29 -11.99 10.30 -11.96
N ALA A 30 -11.64 11.44 -12.55
CA ALA A 30 -11.33 11.56 -13.97
C ALA A 30 -10.15 10.68 -14.40
N PRO A 31 -10.16 10.16 -15.64
CA PRO A 31 -9.00 9.45 -16.19
C PRO A 31 -7.82 10.40 -16.41
N VAL A 32 -6.62 9.84 -16.44
CA VAL A 32 -5.41 10.54 -16.86
C VAL A 32 -5.45 10.69 -18.38
N GLY A 33 -5.29 11.94 -18.86
CA GLY A 33 -5.24 12.22 -20.30
C GLY A 33 -3.98 11.68 -20.97
N ILE A 34 -4.03 11.57 -22.30
CA ILE A 34 -2.86 11.25 -23.11
C ILE A 34 -1.79 12.34 -22.88
N ASP A 35 -0.53 11.93 -22.82
CA ASP A 35 0.65 12.78 -22.57
C ASP A 35 0.67 13.44 -21.17
N GLN A 36 -0.18 13.00 -20.24
CA GLN A 36 -0.14 13.41 -18.84
C GLN A 36 0.61 12.40 -17.97
N THR A 37 1.25 12.87 -16.92
CA THR A 37 1.89 12.01 -15.91
C THR A 37 0.83 11.22 -15.16
N ILE A 38 0.99 9.90 -15.06
CA ILE A 38 0.09 9.04 -14.30
C ILE A 38 0.20 9.40 -12.82
N GLU A 39 -0.93 9.53 -12.15
CA GLU A 39 -1.01 9.81 -10.72
C GLU A 39 -0.33 8.71 -9.89
N GLY A 40 0.28 9.11 -8.79
CA GLY A 40 0.89 8.18 -7.84
C GLY A 40 1.66 8.91 -6.76
N GLY A 41 1.88 8.22 -5.65
CA GLY A 41 2.65 8.74 -4.51
C GLY A 41 4.04 8.10 -4.44
N PRO A 42 5.05 8.59 -5.16
CA PRO A 42 6.39 8.04 -5.06
C PRO A 42 7.10 8.45 -3.77
N ILE A 43 8.06 7.64 -3.36
CA ILE A 43 9.11 8.03 -2.43
C ILE A 43 10.29 8.54 -3.23
N SER A 44 10.70 9.75 -2.94
CA SER A 44 11.76 10.45 -3.66
C SER A 44 12.88 10.89 -2.72
N ARG A 45 14.07 11.11 -3.30
CA ARG A 45 15.19 11.82 -2.66
C ARG A 45 15.18 13.27 -3.10
N VAL A 46 15.39 14.16 -2.16
CA VAL A 46 15.71 15.56 -2.48
C VAL A 46 17.11 15.59 -3.10
N VAL A 47 17.20 16.07 -4.33
CA VAL A 47 18.47 16.21 -5.07
C VAL A 47 19.05 17.61 -4.86
N ASP A 48 18.19 18.63 -4.95
CA ASP A 48 18.52 20.03 -4.73
C ASP A 48 17.33 20.75 -4.10
N SER A 49 17.59 21.79 -3.28
CA SER A 49 16.54 22.51 -2.58
C SER A 49 16.90 23.97 -2.37
N GLN A 50 15.94 24.84 -2.72
CA GLN A 50 15.88 26.23 -2.36
C GLN A 50 14.77 26.50 -1.32
N HIS A 51 14.21 25.42 -0.72
CA HIS A 51 13.12 25.45 0.26
C HIS A 51 13.67 25.25 1.68
N LYS A 52 13.24 26.08 2.63
CA LYS A 52 13.77 26.07 4.02
C LYS A 52 13.51 24.78 4.80
N GLY A 53 12.46 24.02 4.44
CA GLY A 53 12.02 22.82 5.14
C GLY A 53 12.60 21.50 4.60
N TYR A 54 13.41 21.55 3.54
CA TYR A 54 13.93 20.35 2.88
C TYR A 54 15.39 20.55 2.49
N GLN A 55 16.19 19.50 2.65
CA GLN A 55 17.61 19.52 2.34
C GLN A 55 17.97 18.41 1.35
N PRO A 56 19.00 18.59 0.50
CA PRO A 56 19.53 17.51 -0.30
C PRO A 56 19.82 16.25 0.55
N GLY A 57 19.34 15.12 0.09
CA GLY A 57 19.43 13.86 0.83
C GLY A 57 18.23 13.51 1.69
N ASP A 58 17.26 14.39 1.92
CA ASP A 58 16.01 14.02 2.59
C ASP A 58 15.22 13.02 1.74
N TRP A 59 14.56 12.07 2.43
CA TRP A 59 13.53 11.25 1.84
C TRP A 59 12.18 11.92 2.00
N VAL A 60 11.38 11.91 0.95
CA VAL A 60 10.04 12.50 0.94
C VAL A 60 9.04 11.58 0.28
N LEU A 61 7.85 11.50 0.85
CA LEU A 61 6.66 11.00 0.17
C LEU A 61 6.00 12.17 -0.56
N SER A 62 5.72 12.01 -1.85
CA SER A 62 5.16 13.06 -2.70
C SER A 62 3.94 12.57 -3.48
N GLY A 63 3.21 13.49 -4.11
CA GLY A 63 2.13 13.20 -5.04
C GLY A 63 2.52 13.42 -6.51
N ASN A 64 3.81 13.39 -6.83
CA ASN A 64 4.31 13.83 -8.14
C ASN A 64 4.09 12.85 -9.30
N GLY A 65 3.48 11.69 -9.04
CA GLY A 65 3.14 10.71 -10.08
C GLY A 65 4.33 9.91 -10.62
N TRP A 66 4.13 9.27 -11.76
CA TRP A 66 5.08 8.35 -12.39
C TRP A 66 6.09 9.11 -13.24
N GLN A 67 7.14 9.58 -12.64
CA GLN A 67 8.24 10.28 -13.32
C GLN A 67 9.54 10.15 -12.54
N ASP A 68 10.67 10.16 -13.23
CA ASP A 68 12.00 10.02 -12.62
C ASP A 68 12.38 11.22 -11.78
N TYR A 69 12.07 12.42 -12.27
CA TYR A 69 12.35 13.68 -11.61
C TYR A 69 11.11 14.57 -11.57
N ALA A 70 10.96 15.31 -10.48
CA ALA A 70 9.91 16.29 -10.32
C ALA A 70 10.43 17.54 -9.63
N VAL A 71 9.83 18.68 -9.96
CA VAL A 71 10.02 19.94 -9.23
C VAL A 71 8.80 20.17 -8.35
N SER A 72 9.02 20.44 -7.07
CA SER A 72 7.96 20.72 -6.09
C SER A 72 8.23 22.05 -5.38
N ASP A 73 7.17 22.67 -4.91
CA ASP A 73 7.22 23.84 -4.02
C ASP A 73 7.18 23.47 -2.52
N GLY A 74 7.23 22.16 -2.22
CA GLY A 74 7.14 21.64 -0.87
C GLY A 74 5.71 21.36 -0.39
N SER A 75 4.69 21.83 -1.11
CA SER A 75 3.30 21.56 -0.74
C SER A 75 2.96 20.08 -0.90
N GLY A 76 2.26 19.52 0.10
CA GLY A 76 1.85 18.11 0.09
C GLY A 76 2.99 17.08 0.23
N LEU A 77 4.24 17.50 0.39
CA LEU A 77 5.33 16.60 0.69
C LEU A 77 5.32 16.19 2.19
N ILE A 78 5.58 14.93 2.43
CA ILE A 78 5.84 14.43 3.79
C ILE A 78 7.34 14.15 3.89
N ASN A 79 8.05 14.90 4.76
CA ASN A 79 9.46 14.68 5.01
C ASN A 79 9.65 13.47 5.93
N LEU A 80 10.37 12.47 5.46
CA LEU A 80 10.70 11.23 6.19
C LEU A 80 12.10 11.32 6.83
N GLY A 81 12.82 12.42 6.59
CA GLY A 81 14.19 12.65 7.06
C GLY A 81 15.27 11.99 6.18
N ALA A 82 16.50 12.46 6.34
CA ALA A 82 17.65 11.94 5.57
C ALA A 82 18.04 10.51 5.97
N GLN A 83 17.74 10.10 7.21
CA GLN A 83 18.13 8.83 7.82
C GLN A 83 16.99 7.81 7.89
N ALA A 84 15.92 7.96 7.07
CA ALA A 84 14.84 6.96 7.04
C ALA A 84 15.40 5.59 6.64
N GLU A 85 15.36 4.63 7.57
CA GLU A 85 15.93 3.29 7.39
C GLU A 85 15.18 2.49 6.32
N HIS A 86 13.84 2.61 6.32
CA HIS A 86 12.95 1.92 5.40
C HIS A 86 11.94 2.88 4.76
N PRO A 87 12.37 3.82 3.90
CA PRO A 87 11.48 4.85 3.34
C PRO A 87 10.32 4.26 2.52
N SER A 88 10.53 3.11 1.86
CA SER A 88 9.49 2.40 1.10
C SER A 88 8.32 1.89 1.95
N TYR A 89 8.48 1.74 3.27
CA TYR A 89 7.36 1.36 4.14
C TYR A 89 6.21 2.37 4.13
N SER A 90 6.50 3.65 3.82
CA SER A 90 5.48 4.69 3.64
C SER A 90 4.60 4.48 2.40
N LEU A 91 4.95 3.56 1.49
CA LEU A 91 4.10 3.12 0.38
C LEU A 91 3.28 1.86 0.72
N GLY A 92 3.59 1.20 1.82
CA GLY A 92 2.99 -0.07 2.22
C GLY A 92 2.41 -0.03 3.62
N VAL A 93 3.08 -0.73 4.56
CA VAL A 93 2.58 -0.94 5.94
C VAL A 93 2.42 0.36 6.74
N LEU A 94 3.25 1.38 6.51
CA LEU A 94 3.16 2.70 7.14
C LEU A 94 2.47 3.75 6.25
N GLY A 95 1.87 3.33 5.15
CA GLY A 95 1.17 4.18 4.20
C GLY A 95 -0.28 3.79 4.00
N MET A 96 -0.82 4.12 2.81
CA MET A 96 -2.22 3.90 2.46
C MET A 96 -2.69 2.44 2.64
N PRO A 97 -1.97 1.41 2.20
CA PRO A 97 -2.41 0.02 2.39
C PRO A 97 -2.48 -0.38 3.87
N GLY A 98 -1.47 -0.02 4.65
CA GLY A 98 -1.45 -0.29 6.10
C GLY A 98 -2.57 0.41 6.83
N PHE A 99 -2.76 1.71 6.58
CA PHE A 99 -3.85 2.50 7.15
C PHE A 99 -5.22 1.93 6.78
N THR A 100 -5.42 1.59 5.50
CA THR A 100 -6.67 0.98 5.01
C THR A 100 -6.98 -0.32 5.75
N GLY A 101 -5.98 -1.21 5.88
CA GLY A 101 -6.14 -2.47 6.58
C GLY A 101 -6.42 -2.28 8.08
N TYR A 102 -5.70 -1.39 8.72
CA TYR A 102 -5.81 -1.11 10.15
C TYR A 102 -7.18 -0.51 10.50
N MET A 103 -7.58 0.57 9.83
CA MET A 103 -8.85 1.24 10.09
C MET A 103 -10.05 0.38 9.70
N GLY A 104 -9.99 -0.27 8.51
CA GLY A 104 -11.06 -1.15 8.06
C GLY A 104 -11.29 -2.34 9.01
N LEU A 105 -10.20 -2.89 9.56
CA LEU A 105 -10.31 -3.99 10.53
C LEU A 105 -10.80 -3.51 11.90
N LEU A 106 -10.18 -2.47 12.46
CA LEU A 106 -10.40 -2.12 13.87
C LEU A 106 -11.61 -1.23 14.09
N ASP A 107 -11.88 -0.26 13.20
CA ASP A 107 -13.02 0.66 13.34
C ASP A 107 -14.30 0.10 12.75
N ILE A 108 -14.22 -0.61 11.62
CA ILE A 108 -15.40 -1.11 10.91
C ILE A 108 -15.64 -2.57 11.26
N GLY A 109 -14.66 -3.42 11.11
CA GLY A 109 -14.73 -4.85 11.41
C GLY A 109 -14.88 -5.14 12.90
N ALA A 110 -14.17 -4.37 13.73
CA ALA A 110 -14.18 -4.45 15.19
C ALA A 110 -14.10 -5.90 15.74
N PRO A 111 -13.15 -6.74 15.27
CA PRO A 111 -13.13 -8.16 15.60
C PRO A 111 -12.79 -8.36 17.06
N LYS A 112 -13.36 -9.43 17.64
CA LYS A 112 -13.10 -9.85 19.02
C LYS A 112 -12.19 -11.08 19.06
N ALA A 113 -11.45 -11.22 20.13
CA ALA A 113 -10.63 -12.42 20.36
C ALA A 113 -11.50 -13.70 20.28
N GLY A 114 -10.97 -14.71 19.59
CA GLY A 114 -11.65 -15.98 19.36
C GLY A 114 -12.57 -16.00 18.11
N GLU A 115 -12.85 -14.85 17.50
CA GLU A 115 -13.61 -14.83 16.24
C GLU A 115 -12.76 -15.32 15.05
N THR A 116 -13.43 -15.85 14.03
CA THR A 116 -12.79 -16.22 12.77
C THR A 116 -12.93 -15.08 11.76
N LEU A 117 -11.80 -14.60 11.25
CA LEU A 117 -11.73 -13.59 10.21
C LEU A 117 -11.31 -14.23 8.88
N VAL A 118 -12.07 -13.99 7.82
CA VAL A 118 -11.71 -14.38 6.46
C VAL A 118 -11.16 -13.18 5.70
N VAL A 119 -9.96 -13.33 5.14
CA VAL A 119 -9.24 -12.25 4.44
C VAL A 119 -9.03 -12.63 2.98
N ALA A 120 -9.73 -11.97 2.07
CA ALA A 120 -9.47 -12.08 0.63
C ALA A 120 -8.17 -11.36 0.26
N ALA A 121 -7.53 -11.79 -0.83
CA ALA A 121 -6.21 -11.29 -1.25
C ALA A 121 -5.20 -11.26 -0.09
N ALA A 122 -5.13 -12.35 0.68
CA ALA A 122 -4.41 -12.46 1.94
C ALA A 122 -2.93 -12.08 1.88
N THR A 123 -2.27 -12.22 0.71
CA THR A 123 -0.86 -11.83 0.50
C THR A 123 -0.71 -10.47 -0.16
N GLY A 124 -1.81 -9.74 -0.37
CA GLY A 124 -1.79 -8.38 -0.91
C GLY A 124 -1.37 -7.35 0.15
N ALA A 125 -1.11 -6.11 -0.28
CA ALA A 125 -0.62 -5.05 0.58
C ALA A 125 -1.56 -4.73 1.76
N VAL A 126 -2.87 -4.75 1.54
CA VAL A 126 -3.88 -4.57 2.60
C VAL A 126 -4.13 -5.86 3.36
N GLY A 127 -4.37 -6.98 2.65
CA GLY A 127 -4.72 -8.26 3.27
C GLY A 127 -3.65 -8.81 4.22
N SER A 128 -2.37 -8.63 3.90
CA SER A 128 -1.27 -9.05 4.76
C SER A 128 -1.25 -8.28 6.10
N VAL A 129 -1.57 -6.99 6.08
CA VAL A 129 -1.68 -6.19 7.31
C VAL A 129 -2.91 -6.62 8.11
N VAL A 130 -4.06 -6.75 7.46
CA VAL A 130 -5.31 -7.17 8.11
C VAL A 130 -5.12 -8.49 8.86
N GLY A 131 -4.53 -9.50 8.20
CA GLY A 131 -4.32 -10.82 8.81
C GLY A 131 -3.40 -10.76 10.04
N GLN A 132 -2.28 -10.08 9.94
CA GLN A 132 -1.34 -9.95 11.04
C GLN A 132 -1.94 -9.16 12.22
N VAL A 133 -2.63 -8.06 11.97
CA VAL A 133 -3.31 -7.29 13.04
C VAL A 133 -4.42 -8.12 13.69
N ALA A 134 -5.19 -8.90 12.91
CA ALA A 134 -6.20 -9.80 13.44
C ALA A 134 -5.59 -10.90 14.34
N LYS A 135 -4.43 -11.45 13.98
CA LYS A 135 -3.68 -12.37 14.85
C LYS A 135 -3.29 -11.71 16.18
N LEU A 136 -2.80 -10.48 16.14
CA LEU A 136 -2.48 -9.72 17.36
C LEU A 136 -3.72 -9.45 18.23
N LYS A 137 -4.91 -9.42 17.64
CA LYS A 137 -6.21 -9.30 18.36
C LYS A 137 -6.75 -10.64 18.85
N GLY A 138 -6.05 -11.75 18.61
CA GLY A 138 -6.46 -13.09 19.07
C GLY A 138 -7.50 -13.76 18.19
N CYS A 139 -7.66 -13.33 16.95
CA CYS A 139 -8.56 -13.96 15.99
C CYS A 139 -7.96 -15.24 15.38
N ARG A 140 -8.82 -16.16 14.95
CA ARG A 140 -8.49 -17.17 13.96
C ARG A 140 -8.54 -16.53 12.58
N VAL A 141 -7.48 -16.64 11.78
CA VAL A 141 -7.37 -15.96 10.49
C VAL A 141 -7.29 -16.95 9.35
N VAL A 142 -8.29 -16.90 8.46
CA VAL A 142 -8.37 -17.70 7.23
C VAL A 142 -8.09 -16.79 6.05
N GLY A 143 -7.02 -17.03 5.31
CA GLY A 143 -6.66 -16.30 4.11
C GLY A 143 -7.26 -16.93 2.86
N ILE A 144 -7.50 -16.10 1.84
CA ILE A 144 -7.78 -16.54 0.48
C ILE A 144 -6.75 -15.89 -0.44
N ALA A 145 -5.98 -16.71 -1.19
CA ALA A 145 -4.94 -16.22 -2.10
C ALA A 145 -4.93 -17.02 -3.41
N GLY A 146 -4.15 -16.59 -4.38
CA GLY A 146 -4.04 -17.24 -5.70
C GLY A 146 -2.84 -18.17 -5.80
N GLY A 147 -3.05 -19.46 -5.66
CA GLY A 147 -2.05 -20.51 -5.81
C GLY A 147 -1.42 -20.96 -4.50
N ALA A 148 -0.96 -22.20 -4.49
CA ALA A 148 -0.42 -22.87 -3.30
C ALA A 148 0.80 -22.15 -2.69
N GLU A 149 1.63 -21.51 -3.50
CA GLU A 149 2.81 -20.78 -3.02
C GLU A 149 2.40 -19.58 -2.14
N LYS A 150 1.47 -18.75 -2.61
CA LYS A 150 0.95 -17.61 -1.84
C LYS A 150 0.23 -18.07 -0.57
N CYS A 151 -0.51 -19.17 -0.63
CA CYS A 151 -1.17 -19.71 0.54
C CYS A 151 -0.16 -20.19 1.59
N ARG A 152 0.89 -20.91 1.19
CA ARG A 152 1.98 -21.27 2.11
C ARG A 152 2.67 -20.05 2.71
N TYR A 153 2.93 -19.03 1.89
CA TYR A 153 3.56 -17.80 2.34
C TYR A 153 2.73 -17.08 3.42
N ALA A 154 1.41 -16.98 3.22
CA ALA A 154 0.51 -16.38 4.20
C ALA A 154 0.57 -17.10 5.56
N VAL A 155 0.59 -18.43 5.56
CA VAL A 155 0.67 -19.23 6.79
C VAL A 155 2.05 -19.09 7.44
N GLN A 156 3.12 -19.27 6.67
CA GLN A 156 4.48 -19.36 7.22
C GLN A 156 5.06 -18.00 7.65
N HIS A 157 4.72 -16.93 6.93
CA HIS A 157 5.34 -15.61 7.15
C HIS A 157 4.41 -14.58 7.79
N TYR A 158 3.10 -14.67 7.55
CA TYR A 158 2.13 -13.73 8.13
C TYR A 158 1.33 -14.32 9.30
N GLY A 159 1.53 -15.62 9.61
CA GLY A 159 0.90 -16.29 10.75
C GLY A 159 -0.59 -16.53 10.58
N PHE A 160 -1.10 -16.62 9.36
CA PHE A 160 -2.46 -17.06 9.10
C PHE A 160 -2.62 -18.52 9.59
N ASP A 161 -3.78 -18.83 10.15
CA ASP A 161 -4.04 -20.21 10.62
C ASP A 161 -4.26 -21.17 9.45
N VAL A 162 -4.95 -20.68 8.40
CA VAL A 162 -5.20 -21.40 7.14
C VAL A 162 -5.16 -20.40 5.98
N CYS A 163 -4.75 -20.84 4.80
CA CYS A 163 -4.95 -20.06 3.57
C CYS A 163 -5.42 -20.99 2.45
N LEU A 164 -6.51 -20.61 1.81
CA LEU A 164 -7.20 -21.35 0.77
C LEU A 164 -6.87 -20.79 -0.60
N ASP A 165 -6.69 -21.67 -1.59
CA ASP A 165 -6.50 -21.23 -2.97
C ASP A 165 -7.86 -20.90 -3.60
N HIS A 166 -8.07 -19.65 -4.01
CA HIS A 166 -9.31 -19.24 -4.67
C HIS A 166 -9.58 -19.97 -6.01
N ARG A 167 -8.60 -20.67 -6.56
CA ARG A 167 -8.71 -21.46 -7.79
C ARG A 167 -9.16 -22.91 -7.52
N ALA A 168 -9.21 -23.31 -6.25
CA ALA A 168 -9.67 -24.66 -5.89
C ALA A 168 -11.15 -24.82 -6.23
N ALA A 169 -11.52 -25.95 -6.86
CA ALA A 169 -12.90 -26.22 -7.25
C ALA A 169 -13.85 -26.37 -6.05
N ASP A 170 -13.30 -26.71 -4.88
CA ASP A 170 -14.01 -26.97 -3.63
C ASP A 170 -13.87 -25.83 -2.59
N LEU A 171 -13.47 -24.63 -3.03
CA LEU A 171 -13.27 -23.47 -2.14
C LEU A 171 -14.50 -23.23 -1.22
N ALA A 172 -15.71 -23.30 -1.77
CA ALA A 172 -16.93 -23.07 -0.99
C ALA A 172 -17.10 -24.09 0.13
N GLN A 173 -16.73 -25.37 -0.11
CA GLN A 173 -16.78 -26.43 0.90
C GLN A 173 -15.70 -26.20 1.97
N GLN A 174 -14.50 -25.80 1.58
CA GLN A 174 -13.41 -25.49 2.51
C GLN A 174 -13.73 -24.28 3.41
N LEU A 175 -14.48 -23.29 2.90
CA LEU A 175 -14.92 -22.14 3.69
C LEU A 175 -16.08 -22.44 4.64
N ALA A 176 -16.85 -23.50 4.38
CA ALA A 176 -17.96 -23.93 5.23
C ALA A 176 -17.53 -24.88 6.37
N ALA A 177 -16.32 -25.41 6.32
CA ALA A 177 -15.75 -26.31 7.32
C ALA A 177 -15.06 -25.55 8.47
#